data_fd230b640b89d0e169628001758bfa3a
#
_entry.id   fd230b640b89d0e169628001758bfa3a
#
_cell.length_a   1.000
_cell.length_b   1.000
_cell.length_c   1.000
_cell.angle_alpha   90.00
_cell.angle_beta   90.00
_cell.angle_gamma   90.00
#
_symmetry.space_group_name_H-M   'P 1'
#
loop_
_entity.id
_entity.type
_entity.pdbx_description
1 polymer ?
#
loop_
_entity_poly.entity_id
_entity_poly.type
_entity_poly.pdbx_seq_one_letter_code
_entity_poly.pdbx_strand_id
1 'polypeptide(L)'
;MTDDENEPVAMAECGVCRAVIPLDSKECPECNATFSGVSDVALGECGACKALVPLDSTRCSECGVVFVADDVVDILRKWVNETGVDIRKLFDRFDENSDGMIDSGELKRGLLSLNLADLPLSQIERLIKEIDKDENGLIDLDEFVKMAQRVAVFKSVLKESQLLLLLDAIGY
;
A
#
# COMPACT_ATOMS: atom_id res chain seq x y z
N MET A 1 40.93 35.47 13.86
CA MET A 1 41.41 34.09 14.08
C MET A 1 40.15 33.25 14.15
N THR A 2 39.76 32.76 13.00
CA THR A 2 38.62 31.86 12.84
C THR A 2 39.24 30.50 12.54
N ASP A 3 39.18 29.60 13.53
CA ASP A 3 39.59 28.22 13.39
C ASP A 3 38.60 27.54 12.45
N ASP A 4 39.00 27.33 11.18
CA ASP A 4 38.36 26.43 10.25
C ASP A 4 38.50 25.01 10.82
N GLU A 5 37.44 24.53 11.50
CA GLU A 5 37.34 23.15 11.90
C GLU A 5 37.25 22.27 10.65
N ASN A 6 38.39 21.70 10.28
CA ASN A 6 38.53 20.70 9.23
C ASN A 6 37.81 19.41 9.71
N GLU A 7 36.49 19.35 9.48
CA GLU A 7 35.75 18.11 9.65
C GLU A 7 36.33 17.05 8.70
N PRO A 8 36.60 15.83 9.17
CA PRO A 8 37.09 14.76 8.32
C PRO A 8 36.03 14.43 7.25
N VAL A 9 36.34 14.77 6.01
CA VAL A 9 35.47 14.42 4.87
C VAL A 9 35.39 12.90 4.80
N ALA A 10 34.18 12.36 4.90
CA ALA A 10 33.96 10.93 4.75
C ALA A 10 34.38 10.51 3.31
N MET A 11 35.18 9.45 3.21
CA MET A 11 35.72 8.95 1.95
C MET A 11 35.01 7.64 1.58
N ALA A 12 34.79 7.41 0.28
CA ALA A 12 34.23 6.20 -0.28
C ALA A 12 35.09 5.67 -1.44
N GLU A 13 34.95 4.38 -1.73
CA GLU A 13 35.65 3.74 -2.85
C GLU A 13 34.77 3.76 -4.11
N CYS A 14 35.30 4.23 -5.23
CA CYS A 14 34.58 4.19 -6.50
C CYS A 14 34.30 2.73 -6.93
N GLY A 15 33.04 2.37 -7.15
CA GLY A 15 32.66 1.01 -7.55
C GLY A 15 33.19 0.57 -8.93
N VAL A 16 33.68 1.52 -9.76
CA VAL A 16 34.20 1.23 -11.12
C VAL A 16 35.72 1.09 -11.13
N CYS A 17 36.44 2.07 -10.60
CA CYS A 17 37.92 2.09 -10.67
C CYS A 17 38.60 1.89 -9.30
N ARG A 18 37.85 1.84 -8.22
CA ARG A 18 38.28 1.67 -6.82
C ARG A 18 39.12 2.83 -6.28
N ALA A 19 39.11 3.96 -6.96
CA ALA A 19 39.73 5.18 -6.42
C ALA A 19 39.00 5.65 -5.16
N VAL A 20 39.73 6.13 -4.17
CA VAL A 20 39.16 6.70 -2.95
C VAL A 20 38.80 8.15 -3.22
N ILE A 21 37.54 8.48 -3.05
CA ILE A 21 36.93 9.77 -3.37
C ILE A 21 36.08 10.28 -2.20
N PRO A 22 35.85 11.59 -2.06
CA PRO A 22 34.92 12.12 -1.11
C PRO A 22 33.49 11.52 -1.31
N LEU A 23 32.81 11.21 -0.22
CA LEU A 23 31.48 10.59 -0.26
C LEU A 23 30.42 11.46 -0.95
N ASP A 24 30.60 12.77 -0.94
CA ASP A 24 29.73 13.76 -1.55
C ASP A 24 30.04 14.04 -3.05
N SER A 25 31.02 13.32 -3.63
CA SER A 25 31.40 13.49 -5.03
C SER A 25 30.26 13.02 -5.96
N LYS A 26 29.89 13.84 -6.94
CA LYS A 26 28.88 13.51 -7.96
C LYS A 26 29.44 12.67 -9.11
N GLU A 27 30.74 12.71 -9.30
CA GLU A 27 31.48 11.97 -10.34
C GLU A 27 32.89 11.60 -9.87
N CYS A 28 33.39 10.48 -10.35
CA CYS A 28 34.75 10.05 -10.05
C CYS A 28 35.77 10.84 -10.89
N PRO A 29 36.74 11.53 -10.27
CA PRO A 29 37.75 12.29 -11.03
C PRO A 29 38.68 11.39 -11.84
N GLU A 30 38.81 10.10 -11.50
CA GLU A 30 39.75 9.18 -12.16
C GLU A 30 39.13 8.46 -13.37
N CYS A 31 37.83 8.11 -13.32
CA CYS A 31 37.20 7.34 -14.39
C CYS A 31 35.93 7.97 -14.96
N ASN A 32 35.55 9.17 -14.51
CA ASN A 32 34.39 9.93 -14.91
C ASN A 32 33.06 9.15 -14.72
N ALA A 33 33.03 8.08 -13.89
CA ALA A 33 31.82 7.43 -13.51
C ALA A 33 30.95 8.40 -12.68
N THR A 34 29.75 8.66 -13.14
CA THR A 34 28.80 9.51 -12.43
C THR A 34 28.12 8.74 -11.31
N PHE A 35 28.07 9.32 -10.12
CA PHE A 35 27.35 8.80 -8.96
C PHE A 35 25.96 9.43 -8.88
N SER A 36 25.29 9.54 -10.01
CA SER A 36 23.88 9.93 -10.10
C SER A 36 23.01 8.83 -9.52
N GLY A 37 22.85 8.83 -8.19
CA GLY A 37 22.03 7.80 -7.60
C GLY A 37 21.99 7.75 -6.08
N VAL A 38 22.66 8.63 -5.35
CA VAL A 38 22.21 8.94 -4.00
C VAL A 38 21.18 10.07 -4.15
N SER A 39 20.01 9.72 -4.67
CA SER A 39 18.85 10.57 -4.48
C SER A 39 18.63 10.63 -2.97
N ASP A 40 18.41 11.82 -2.41
CA ASP A 40 18.00 12.04 -1.02
C ASP A 40 16.64 11.37 -0.70
N VAL A 41 16.21 10.44 -1.54
CA VAL A 41 14.99 9.67 -1.39
C VAL A 41 15.28 8.52 -0.43
N ALA A 42 14.79 8.65 0.78
CA ALA A 42 14.82 7.56 1.74
C ALA A 42 14.05 6.37 1.17
N LEU A 43 14.71 5.20 1.11
CA LEU A 43 14.13 3.96 0.60
C LEU A 43 13.68 3.07 1.77
N GLY A 44 12.55 2.40 1.58
CA GLY A 44 12.03 1.37 2.46
C GLY A 44 11.89 0.04 1.72
N GLU A 45 11.82 -1.05 2.47
CA GLU A 45 11.60 -2.38 1.91
C GLU A 45 10.10 -2.69 1.85
N CYS A 46 9.60 -3.09 0.70
CA CYS A 46 8.23 -3.55 0.54
C CYS A 46 8.01 -4.86 1.33
N GLY A 47 7.03 -4.90 2.23
CA GLY A 47 6.75 -6.08 3.06
C GLY A 47 6.34 -7.32 2.24
N ALA A 48 5.74 -7.11 1.06
CA ALA A 48 5.26 -8.20 0.22
C ALA A 48 6.35 -8.80 -0.68
N CYS A 49 7.09 -7.98 -1.45
CA CYS A 49 8.04 -8.47 -2.46
C CYS A 49 9.50 -8.18 -2.14
N LYS A 50 9.80 -7.47 -1.02
CA LYS A 50 11.14 -7.12 -0.57
C LYS A 50 11.89 -6.14 -1.50
N ALA A 51 11.24 -5.58 -2.50
CA ALA A 51 11.81 -4.54 -3.34
C ALA A 51 12.04 -3.24 -2.55
N LEU A 52 13.11 -2.52 -2.88
CA LEU A 52 13.36 -1.19 -2.33
C LEU A 52 12.51 -0.17 -3.07
N VAL A 53 11.73 0.58 -2.32
CA VAL A 53 10.82 1.60 -2.85
C VAL A 53 10.99 2.92 -2.08
N PRO A 54 10.80 4.08 -2.71
CA PRO A 54 10.81 5.35 -2.02
C PRO A 54 9.78 5.38 -0.88
N LEU A 55 10.15 5.92 0.30
CA LEU A 55 9.27 5.99 1.47
C LEU A 55 8.05 6.91 1.28
N ASP A 56 8.09 7.81 0.32
CA ASP A 56 6.99 8.67 -0.09
C ASP A 56 6.06 8.03 -1.12
N SER A 57 6.39 6.81 -1.58
CA SER A 57 5.56 6.08 -2.55
C SER A 57 4.24 5.64 -1.92
N THR A 58 3.15 5.80 -2.64
CA THR A 58 1.83 5.30 -2.24
C THR A 58 1.62 3.82 -2.63
N ARG A 59 2.48 3.30 -3.51
CA ARG A 59 2.38 1.94 -4.07
C ARG A 59 3.76 1.39 -4.44
N CYS A 60 3.94 0.08 -4.31
CA CYS A 60 5.12 -0.61 -4.79
C CYS A 60 5.13 -0.69 -6.33
N SER A 61 6.23 -0.27 -6.97
CA SER A 61 6.40 -0.35 -8.43
C SER A 61 6.50 -1.78 -8.94
N GLU A 62 7.00 -2.72 -8.10
CA GLU A 62 7.27 -4.09 -8.51
C GLU A 62 6.04 -5.01 -8.37
N CYS A 63 5.34 -4.96 -7.22
CA CYS A 63 4.23 -5.87 -6.95
C CYS A 63 2.86 -5.19 -6.89
N GLY A 64 2.80 -3.86 -6.96
CA GLY A 64 1.56 -3.10 -6.95
C GLY A 64 0.88 -2.95 -5.58
N VAL A 65 1.45 -3.53 -4.51
CA VAL A 65 0.94 -3.37 -3.14
C VAL A 65 0.86 -1.90 -2.76
N VAL A 66 -0.22 -1.51 -2.09
CA VAL A 66 -0.50 -0.13 -1.68
C VAL A 66 -0.01 0.12 -0.26
N PHE A 67 0.51 1.33 0.00
CA PHE A 67 1.08 1.76 1.28
C PHE A 67 0.23 2.80 2.01
N VAL A 68 -0.92 3.20 1.44
CA VAL A 68 -1.83 4.20 2.01
C VAL A 68 -3.22 3.62 2.24
N ALA A 69 -3.87 4.01 3.33
CA ALA A 69 -5.15 3.43 3.74
C ALA A 69 -6.34 3.91 2.89
N ASP A 70 -6.27 5.11 2.32
CA ASP A 70 -7.43 5.77 1.70
C ASP A 70 -8.06 4.97 0.54
N ASP A 71 -7.25 4.17 -0.17
CA ASP A 71 -7.70 3.34 -1.30
C ASP A 71 -7.95 1.86 -0.93
N VAL A 72 -7.56 1.41 0.28
CA VAL A 72 -7.50 -0.02 0.60
C VAL A 72 -8.89 -0.67 0.65
N VAL A 73 -9.88 0.02 1.19
CA VAL A 73 -11.26 -0.49 1.24
C VAL A 73 -11.81 -0.70 -0.18
N ASP A 74 -11.55 0.24 -1.08
CA ASP A 74 -12.00 0.14 -2.48
C ASP A 74 -11.23 -0.93 -3.26
N ILE A 75 -9.93 -1.08 -3.00
CA ILE A 75 -9.10 -2.14 -3.57
C ILE A 75 -9.57 -3.51 -3.09
N LEU A 76 -9.82 -3.69 -1.79
CA LEU A 76 -10.31 -4.94 -1.24
C LEU A 76 -11.70 -5.30 -1.81
N ARG A 77 -12.61 -4.34 -1.90
CA ARG A 77 -13.92 -4.51 -2.54
C ARG A 77 -13.81 -4.95 -4.00
N LYS A 78 -12.96 -4.26 -4.75
CA LYS A 78 -12.73 -4.59 -6.16
C LYS A 78 -12.17 -6.00 -6.30
N TRP A 79 -11.20 -6.36 -5.49
CA TRP A 79 -10.59 -7.69 -5.48
C TRP A 79 -11.62 -8.78 -5.14
N VAL A 80 -12.46 -8.59 -4.11
CA VAL A 80 -13.54 -9.52 -3.76
C VAL A 80 -14.53 -9.71 -4.93
N ASN A 81 -14.90 -8.61 -5.61
CA ASN A 81 -15.82 -8.68 -6.75
C ASN A 81 -15.21 -9.34 -7.99
N GLU A 82 -13.92 -9.16 -8.24
CA GLU A 82 -13.22 -9.73 -9.39
C GLU A 82 -12.92 -11.21 -9.20
N THR A 83 -12.54 -11.62 -8.00
CA THR A 83 -12.22 -13.01 -7.68
C THR A 83 -13.44 -13.86 -7.39
N GLY A 84 -14.56 -13.24 -7.00
CA GLY A 84 -15.78 -13.94 -6.60
C GLY A 84 -15.60 -14.79 -5.33
N VAL A 85 -14.60 -14.46 -4.50
CA VAL A 85 -14.32 -15.20 -3.26
C VAL A 85 -15.50 -15.07 -2.30
N ASP A 86 -15.80 -16.16 -1.57
CA ASP A 86 -16.77 -16.12 -0.50
C ASP A 86 -16.26 -15.25 0.65
N ILE A 87 -17.01 -14.20 0.97
CA ILE A 87 -16.62 -13.20 1.97
C ILE A 87 -16.45 -13.83 3.37
N ARG A 88 -17.23 -14.86 3.71
CA ARG A 88 -17.09 -15.57 4.99
C ARG A 88 -15.77 -16.33 5.06
N LYS A 89 -15.39 -17.02 3.99
CA LYS A 89 -14.09 -17.70 3.90
C LYS A 89 -12.93 -16.73 3.92
N LEU A 90 -13.14 -15.54 3.36
CA LEU A 90 -12.14 -14.48 3.43
C LEU A 90 -12.00 -13.94 4.84
N PHE A 91 -13.11 -13.76 5.57
CA PHE A 91 -13.11 -13.39 6.98
C PHE A 91 -12.37 -14.42 7.83
N ASP A 92 -12.72 -15.72 7.71
CA ASP A 92 -12.07 -16.83 8.43
C ASP A 92 -10.55 -16.91 8.14
N ARG A 93 -10.11 -16.44 6.97
CA ARG A 93 -8.70 -16.37 6.63
C ARG A 93 -7.98 -15.19 7.32
N PHE A 94 -8.68 -14.12 7.60
CA PHE A 94 -8.15 -12.96 8.31
C PHE A 94 -8.17 -13.19 9.83
N ASP A 95 -9.25 -13.76 10.34
CA ASP A 95 -9.41 -14.18 11.74
C ASP A 95 -8.53 -15.42 12.04
N GLU A 96 -7.24 -15.18 12.32
CA GLU A 96 -6.24 -16.25 12.54
C GLU A 96 -6.45 -16.99 13.85
N ASN A 97 -6.94 -16.29 14.88
CA ASN A 97 -7.17 -16.85 16.22
C ASN A 97 -8.54 -17.50 16.37
N SER A 98 -9.43 -17.30 15.37
CA SER A 98 -10.81 -17.83 15.33
C SER A 98 -11.68 -17.38 16.52
N ASP A 99 -11.52 -16.11 16.94
CA ASP A 99 -12.34 -15.51 17.99
C ASP A 99 -13.62 -14.83 17.44
N GLY A 100 -13.77 -14.79 16.12
CA GLY A 100 -14.91 -14.20 15.42
C GLY A 100 -14.76 -12.69 15.16
N MET A 101 -13.60 -12.13 15.42
CA MET A 101 -13.25 -10.73 15.22
C MET A 101 -11.93 -10.61 14.46
N ILE A 102 -11.71 -9.49 13.78
CA ILE A 102 -10.42 -9.19 13.14
C ILE A 102 -9.79 -8.00 13.86
N ASP A 103 -8.63 -8.22 14.44
CA ASP A 103 -7.83 -7.17 15.07
C ASP A 103 -6.89 -6.46 14.07
N SER A 104 -6.18 -5.42 14.53
CA SER A 104 -5.26 -4.65 13.69
C SER A 104 -4.09 -5.46 13.13
N GLY A 105 -3.58 -6.44 13.89
CA GLY A 105 -2.51 -7.33 13.46
C GLY A 105 -2.98 -8.32 12.40
N GLU A 106 -4.16 -8.90 12.59
CA GLU A 106 -4.80 -9.85 11.69
C GLU A 106 -5.18 -9.16 10.36
N LEU A 107 -5.79 -7.97 10.43
CA LEU A 107 -6.10 -7.18 9.24
C LEU A 107 -4.84 -6.87 8.44
N LYS A 108 -3.76 -6.45 9.09
CA LYS A 108 -2.48 -6.17 8.44
C LYS A 108 -1.93 -7.41 7.73
N ARG A 109 -1.86 -8.54 8.44
CA ARG A 109 -1.35 -9.80 7.88
C ARG A 109 -2.23 -10.31 6.75
N GLY A 110 -3.54 -10.21 6.89
CA GLY A 110 -4.50 -10.57 5.86
C GLY A 110 -4.31 -9.78 4.57
N LEU A 111 -4.26 -8.44 4.65
CA LEU A 111 -4.03 -7.57 3.49
C LEU A 111 -2.69 -7.85 2.80
N LEU A 112 -1.63 -8.08 3.58
CA LEU A 112 -0.31 -8.42 3.06
C LEU A 112 -0.31 -9.80 2.38
N SER A 113 -1.00 -10.78 2.96
CA SER A 113 -1.12 -12.15 2.41
C SER A 113 -1.83 -12.21 1.04
N LEU A 114 -2.70 -11.22 0.79
CA LEU A 114 -3.40 -11.06 -0.49
C LEU A 114 -2.62 -10.17 -1.49
N ASN A 115 -1.45 -9.66 -1.10
CA ASN A 115 -0.68 -8.66 -1.86
C ASN A 115 -1.49 -7.41 -2.22
N LEU A 116 -2.40 -6.98 -1.36
CA LEU A 116 -3.23 -5.80 -1.56
C LEU A 116 -2.62 -4.55 -0.95
N ALA A 117 -2.20 -4.63 0.31
CA ALA A 117 -1.65 -3.49 1.03
C ALA A 117 -0.60 -3.90 2.07
N ASP A 118 0.39 -3.03 2.28
CA ASP A 118 1.37 -3.08 3.38
C ASP A 118 1.29 -1.74 4.13
N LEU A 119 0.49 -1.71 5.17
CA LEU A 119 0.18 -0.49 5.92
C LEU A 119 0.89 -0.48 7.28
N PRO A 120 1.40 0.69 7.73
CA PRO A 120 1.79 0.87 9.13
C PRO A 120 0.56 0.76 10.05
N LEU A 121 0.78 0.37 11.31
CA LEU A 121 -0.31 0.14 12.28
C LEU A 121 -1.24 1.34 12.44
N SER A 122 -0.71 2.56 12.43
CA SER A 122 -1.52 3.78 12.51
C SER A 122 -2.53 3.95 11.37
N GLN A 123 -2.19 3.46 10.19
CA GLN A 123 -3.11 3.45 9.04
C GLN A 123 -4.10 2.28 9.10
N ILE A 124 -3.67 1.14 9.64
CA ILE A 124 -4.57 0.00 9.92
C ILE A 124 -5.63 0.40 10.94
N GLU A 125 -5.25 1.09 12.02
CA GLU A 125 -6.20 1.60 13.03
C GLU A 125 -7.20 2.60 12.43
N ARG A 126 -6.78 3.47 11.51
CA ARG A 126 -7.69 4.35 10.77
C ARG A 126 -8.67 3.56 9.90
N LEU A 127 -8.17 2.51 9.22
CA LEU A 127 -8.99 1.64 8.38
C LEU A 127 -10.02 0.86 9.21
N ILE A 128 -9.63 0.31 10.36
CA ILE A 128 -10.56 -0.33 11.30
C ILE A 128 -11.64 0.67 11.71
N LYS A 129 -11.27 1.86 12.14
CA LYS A 129 -12.21 2.91 12.56
C LYS A 129 -13.22 3.32 11.47
N GLU A 130 -12.87 3.16 10.20
CA GLU A 130 -13.78 3.40 9.08
C GLU A 130 -14.79 2.24 8.91
N ILE A 131 -14.38 1.01 9.15
CA ILE A 131 -15.16 -0.21 8.98
C ILE A 131 -15.99 -0.52 10.23
N ASP A 132 -15.38 -0.40 11.40
CA ASP A 132 -15.95 -0.58 12.73
C ASP A 132 -17.07 0.47 12.98
N LYS A 133 -18.28 0.01 13.11
CA LYS A 133 -19.48 0.87 13.31
C LYS A 133 -19.95 0.91 14.74
N ASP A 134 -19.61 -0.09 15.54
CA ASP A 134 -19.96 -0.16 16.97
C ASP A 134 -18.85 0.39 17.88
N GLU A 135 -17.72 0.82 17.27
CA GLU A 135 -16.58 1.46 17.94
C GLU A 135 -15.92 0.56 19.00
N ASN A 136 -15.95 -0.76 18.81
CA ASN A 136 -15.30 -1.72 19.70
C ASN A 136 -13.80 -1.90 19.42
N GLY A 137 -13.29 -1.33 18.32
CA GLY A 137 -11.88 -1.38 17.89
C GLY A 137 -11.50 -2.65 17.11
N LEU A 138 -12.48 -3.49 16.78
CA LEU A 138 -12.32 -4.74 16.05
C LEU A 138 -13.27 -4.73 14.84
N ILE A 139 -13.17 -5.70 13.96
CA ILE A 139 -14.09 -5.86 12.82
C ILE A 139 -14.79 -7.21 12.96
N ASP A 140 -16.11 -7.18 13.12
CA ASP A 140 -16.91 -8.39 13.10
C ASP A 140 -17.29 -8.83 11.67
N LEU A 141 -17.86 -10.03 11.54
CA LEU A 141 -18.26 -10.58 10.24
C LEU A 141 -19.29 -9.69 9.52
N ASP A 142 -20.24 -9.10 10.25
CA ASP A 142 -21.31 -8.28 9.66
C ASP A 142 -20.75 -6.96 9.12
N GLU A 143 -19.81 -6.37 9.81
CA GLU A 143 -19.10 -5.15 9.38
C GLU A 143 -18.22 -5.42 8.16
N PHE A 144 -17.49 -6.54 8.19
CA PHE A 144 -16.66 -6.98 7.07
C PHE A 144 -17.50 -7.26 5.82
N VAL A 145 -18.64 -7.94 5.97
CA VAL A 145 -19.59 -8.19 4.87
C VAL A 145 -20.18 -6.89 4.34
N LYS A 146 -20.61 -5.98 5.20
CA LYS A 146 -21.14 -4.67 4.80
C LYS A 146 -20.10 -3.82 4.07
N MET A 147 -18.86 -3.85 4.53
CA MET A 147 -17.74 -3.20 3.86
C MET A 147 -17.54 -3.77 2.46
N ALA A 148 -17.51 -5.08 2.29
CA ALA A 148 -17.27 -5.75 1.02
C ALA A 148 -18.43 -5.61 0.01
N GLN A 149 -19.69 -5.55 0.47
CA GLN A 149 -20.88 -5.51 -0.39
C GLN A 149 -21.26 -4.12 -0.92
N ARG A 150 -20.74 -3.04 -0.36
CA ARG A 150 -21.21 -1.67 -0.65
C ARG A 150 -21.11 -1.22 -2.12
N VAL A 151 -20.40 -1.96 -2.97
CA VAL A 151 -20.27 -1.69 -4.42
C VAL A 151 -21.34 -2.39 -5.26
N ALA A 152 -21.95 -3.46 -4.76
CA ALA A 152 -22.97 -4.20 -5.52
C ALA A 152 -24.24 -3.37 -5.78
N VAL A 153 -24.61 -2.48 -4.84
CA VAL A 153 -25.80 -1.62 -4.94
C VAL A 153 -25.64 -0.54 -6.02
N PHE A 154 -24.44 0.01 -6.20
CA PHE A 154 -24.21 1.05 -7.21
C PHE A 154 -24.23 0.51 -8.65
N LYS A 155 -23.75 -0.73 -8.86
CA LYS A 155 -23.79 -1.33 -10.22
C LYS A 155 -25.19 -1.78 -10.62
N SER A 156 -26.02 -2.21 -9.70
CA SER A 156 -27.41 -2.58 -10.01
C SER A 156 -28.28 -1.34 -10.31
N VAL A 157 -28.10 -0.24 -9.56
CA VAL A 157 -28.85 1.01 -9.77
C VAL A 157 -28.45 1.68 -11.08
N LEU A 158 -27.17 1.67 -11.48
CA LEU A 158 -26.74 2.22 -12.78
C LEU A 158 -27.21 1.39 -13.98
N LYS A 159 -27.34 0.05 -13.84
CA LYS A 159 -27.88 -0.79 -14.90
C LYS A 159 -29.39 -0.56 -15.12
N GLU A 160 -30.18 -0.40 -14.07
CA GLU A 160 -31.61 -0.11 -14.20
C GLU A 160 -31.87 1.29 -14.73
N SER A 161 -31.12 2.30 -14.27
CA SER A 161 -31.25 3.68 -14.77
C SER A 161 -30.85 3.82 -16.24
N GLN A 162 -29.86 3.06 -16.72
CA GLN A 162 -29.46 3.07 -18.12
C GLN A 162 -30.45 2.28 -19.02
N LEU A 163 -31.08 1.23 -18.51
CA LEU A 163 -32.12 0.50 -19.23
C LEU A 163 -33.37 1.36 -19.47
N LEU A 164 -33.78 2.13 -18.47
CA LEU A 164 -34.91 3.05 -18.57
C LEU A 164 -34.68 4.18 -19.59
N LEU A 165 -33.47 4.73 -19.63
CA LEU A 165 -33.10 5.76 -20.60
C LEU A 165 -32.99 5.21 -22.03
N LEU A 166 -32.69 3.93 -22.22
CA LEU A 166 -32.68 3.29 -23.54
C LEU A 166 -34.08 2.92 -24.05
N LEU A 167 -35.02 2.65 -23.13
CA LEU A 167 -36.40 2.36 -23.48
C LEU A 167 -37.19 3.62 -23.91
N ASP A 168 -36.87 4.79 -23.31
CA ASP A 168 -37.45 6.09 -23.72
C ASP A 168 -36.87 6.60 -25.07
N ALA A 169 -35.71 6.10 -25.47
CA ALA A 169 -35.10 6.51 -26.79
C ALA A 169 -35.57 5.70 -27.97
N ILE A 170 -36.33 4.61 -27.77
CA ILE A 170 -36.81 3.72 -28.87
C ILE A 170 -38.32 3.87 -29.08
N GLY A 171 -38.92 4.97 -28.72
CA GLY A 171 -40.26 5.41 -29.06
C GLY A 171 -41.22 4.28 -29.53
N TYR A 172 -42.03 3.71 -28.63
CA TYR A 172 -43.27 3.02 -28.97
C TYR A 172 -44.38 3.66 -28.17
#